data_6d28ecc647e7bf737147c18538ca1239
#
_entry.id   6d28ecc647e7bf737147c18538ca1239
#
_cell.length_a   1.000
_cell.length_b   1.000
_cell.length_c   1.000
_cell.angle_alpha   90.00
_cell.angle_beta   90.00
_cell.angle_gamma   90.00
#
_symmetry.space_group_name_H-M   'P 1'
#
loop_
_entity.id
_entity.type
_entity.pdbx_description
1 polymer ?
#
loop_
_entity_poly.entity_id
_entity_poly.type
_entity_poly.pdbx_seq_one_letter_code
_entity_poly.pdbx_strand_id
1 'polypeptide(L)'
;MFKRIDHIELLTAAPERAVAFYTGMLGFRERESMRIPGTPYGPLDLVYLQLGDTTVEVMCFPEAKTPIPPRSAETRLGWQCLALEVEDMDDALRALKAKGVEAAWGPMKRSDYARAEIRDPDGNPIELRQWYRR
;
A
#
# COMPACT_ATOMS: atom_id res chain seq x y z
N MET A 1 17.34 14.23 -16.98
CA MET A 1 15.94 13.91 -17.33
C MET A 1 15.44 12.76 -16.47
N PHE A 2 14.20 12.81 -16.07
CA PHE A 2 13.60 11.78 -15.21
C PHE A 2 13.37 10.49 -15.99
N LYS A 3 13.62 9.33 -15.37
CA LYS A 3 13.57 8.02 -16.04
C LYS A 3 12.29 7.26 -15.69
N ARG A 4 11.93 7.19 -14.41
CA ARG A 4 10.81 6.39 -13.90
C ARG A 4 10.54 6.76 -12.45
N ILE A 5 9.46 6.24 -11.92
CA ILE A 5 9.25 6.24 -10.46
C ILE A 5 10.20 5.21 -9.86
N ASP A 6 11.06 5.64 -8.94
CA ASP A 6 12.03 4.73 -8.30
C ASP A 6 11.36 3.90 -7.21
N HIS A 7 10.66 4.56 -6.28
CA HIS A 7 9.93 3.91 -5.20
C HIS A 7 8.83 4.80 -4.65
N ILE A 8 7.99 4.22 -3.81
CA ILE A 8 6.95 4.89 -3.05
C ILE A 8 7.25 4.65 -1.58
N GLU A 9 7.15 5.68 -0.75
CA GLU A 9 7.39 5.58 0.69
C GLU A 9 6.08 5.46 1.46
N LEU A 10 6.02 4.46 2.33
CA LEU A 10 4.91 4.22 3.26
C LEU A 10 5.43 4.36 4.68
N LEU A 11 5.04 5.42 5.35
CA LEU A 11 5.41 5.66 6.74
C LEU A 11 4.37 5.04 7.68
N THR A 12 4.83 4.24 8.63
CA THR A 12 3.97 3.53 9.58
C THR A 12 4.59 3.49 10.98
N ALA A 13 3.75 3.45 12.00
CA ALA A 13 4.17 3.20 13.37
C ALA A 13 4.26 1.70 13.70
N ALA A 14 3.74 0.83 12.83
CA ALA A 14 3.69 -0.62 13.03
C ALA A 14 4.23 -1.37 11.80
N PRO A 15 5.57 -1.34 11.58
CA PRO A 15 6.16 -1.87 10.35
C PRO A 15 5.94 -3.37 10.16
N GLU A 16 5.97 -4.18 11.22
CA GLU A 16 5.74 -5.62 11.10
C GLU A 16 4.32 -5.91 10.59
N ARG A 17 3.33 -5.16 11.09
CA ARG A 17 1.94 -5.30 10.67
C ARG A 17 1.76 -4.87 9.21
N ALA A 18 2.38 -3.77 8.82
CA ALA A 18 2.35 -3.30 7.43
C ALA A 18 2.99 -4.32 6.48
N VAL A 19 4.19 -4.79 6.80
CA VAL A 19 4.90 -5.80 5.99
C VAL A 19 4.07 -7.08 5.86
N ALA A 20 3.49 -7.57 6.95
CA ALA A 20 2.66 -8.78 6.93
C ALA A 20 1.43 -8.61 6.01
N PHE A 21 0.81 -7.44 6.01
CA PHE A 21 -0.33 -7.15 5.13
C PHE A 21 0.09 -7.11 3.65
N TYR A 22 1.07 -6.29 3.31
CA TYR A 22 1.49 -6.12 1.91
C TYR A 22 2.07 -7.40 1.32
N THR A 23 2.80 -8.20 2.09
CA THR A 23 3.32 -9.49 1.61
C THR A 23 2.26 -10.59 1.62
N GLY A 24 1.55 -10.76 2.72
CA GLY A 24 0.59 -11.86 2.90
C GLY A 24 -0.73 -11.68 2.17
N MET A 25 -1.23 -10.44 2.07
CA MET A 25 -2.53 -10.15 1.44
C MET A 25 -2.39 -9.72 -0.02
N LEU A 26 -1.37 -8.91 -0.34
CA LEU A 26 -1.24 -8.28 -1.65
C LEU A 26 -0.16 -8.90 -2.54
N GLY A 27 0.64 -9.84 -2.02
CA GLY A 27 1.63 -10.54 -2.81
C GLY A 27 2.93 -9.78 -3.05
N PHE A 28 3.19 -8.71 -2.30
CA PHE A 28 4.51 -8.08 -2.32
C PHE A 28 5.56 -9.04 -1.78
N ARG A 29 6.78 -8.92 -2.26
CA ARG A 29 7.92 -9.69 -1.80
C ARG A 29 8.85 -8.79 -1.01
N GLU A 30 9.20 -9.20 0.22
CA GLU A 30 10.24 -8.53 0.99
C GLU A 30 11.60 -8.82 0.36
N ARG A 31 12.38 -7.78 0.12
CA ARG A 31 13.70 -7.89 -0.49
C ARG A 31 14.82 -7.67 0.51
N GLU A 32 14.72 -6.61 1.28
CA GLU A 32 15.78 -6.15 2.14
C GLU A 32 15.20 -5.33 3.28
N SER A 33 15.84 -5.41 4.44
CA SER A 33 15.57 -4.52 5.56
C SER A 33 16.87 -3.91 6.07
N MET A 34 16.79 -2.68 6.59
CA MET A 34 17.96 -2.01 7.15
C MET A 34 17.55 -0.97 8.18
N ARG A 35 18.52 -0.57 8.99
CA ARG A 35 18.38 0.58 9.88
C ARG A 35 19.37 1.67 9.49
N ILE A 36 18.87 2.89 9.36
CA ILE A 36 19.68 4.09 9.17
C ILE A 36 19.74 4.80 10.52
N PRO A 37 20.90 4.84 11.21
CA PRO A 37 20.97 5.31 12.59
C PRO A 37 20.85 6.81 12.75
N GLY A 38 21.18 7.59 11.71
CA GLY A 38 21.21 9.03 11.79
C GLY A 38 20.41 9.71 10.69
N THR A 39 19.18 10.11 11.01
CA THR A 39 18.38 10.99 10.15
C THR A 39 17.99 12.23 10.97
N PRO A 40 17.47 13.31 10.34
CA PRO A 40 16.97 14.46 11.08
C PRO A 40 15.84 14.12 12.08
N TYR A 41 15.18 12.97 11.92
CA TYR A 41 14.06 12.52 12.76
C TYR A 41 14.42 11.34 13.66
N GLY A 42 15.71 11.04 13.82
CA GLY A 42 16.20 9.90 14.59
C GLY A 42 16.44 8.66 13.73
N PRO A 43 16.63 7.49 14.38
CA PRO A 43 16.81 6.24 13.64
C PRO A 43 15.61 5.92 12.75
N LEU A 44 15.89 5.34 11.59
CA LEU A 44 14.90 4.93 10.61
C LEU A 44 15.03 3.45 10.31
N ASP A 45 13.96 2.70 10.52
CA ASP A 45 13.83 1.32 10.06
C ASP A 45 13.16 1.29 8.70
N LEU A 46 13.77 0.59 7.75
CA LEU A 46 13.30 0.44 6.37
C LEU A 46 13.12 -1.01 6.01
N VAL A 47 12.03 -1.30 5.30
CA VAL A 47 11.82 -2.59 4.63
C VAL A 47 11.43 -2.33 3.19
N TYR A 48 12.18 -2.88 2.25
CA TYR A 48 11.89 -2.77 0.83
C TYR A 48 10.98 -3.91 0.39
N LEU A 49 9.80 -3.56 -0.10
CA LEU A 49 8.83 -4.50 -0.66
C LEU A 49 8.72 -4.28 -2.16
N GLN A 50 8.57 -5.36 -2.93
CA GLN A 50 8.47 -5.30 -4.38
C GLN A 50 7.27 -6.07 -4.90
N LEU A 51 6.56 -5.44 -5.83
CA LEU A 51 5.52 -6.05 -6.64
C LEU A 51 5.76 -5.66 -8.10
N GLY A 52 6.06 -6.63 -8.97
CA GLY A 52 6.46 -6.33 -10.35
C GLY A 52 7.67 -5.39 -10.36
N ASP A 53 7.54 -4.29 -11.07
CA ASP A 53 8.60 -3.27 -11.19
C ASP A 53 8.51 -2.16 -10.11
N THR A 54 7.54 -2.25 -9.22
CA THR A 54 7.29 -1.22 -8.23
C THR A 54 7.88 -1.59 -6.87
N THR A 55 8.64 -0.67 -6.29
CA THR A 55 9.18 -0.78 -4.94
C THR A 55 8.39 0.12 -3.99
N VAL A 56 7.99 -0.43 -2.87
CA VAL A 56 7.43 0.33 -1.73
C VAL A 56 8.42 0.19 -0.57
N GLU A 57 8.87 1.31 -0.04
CA GLU A 57 9.65 1.36 1.18
C GLU A 57 8.72 1.52 2.37
N VAL A 58 8.66 0.50 3.22
CA VAL A 58 7.97 0.62 4.51
C VAL A 58 8.93 1.23 5.50
N MET A 59 8.58 2.40 6.02
CA MET A 59 9.44 3.24 6.86
C MET A 59 8.84 3.39 8.24
N CYS A 60 9.68 3.30 9.26
CA CYS A 60 9.30 3.57 10.65
C CYS A 60 10.39 4.38 11.35
N PHE A 61 10.00 5.48 11.98
CA PHE A 61 10.84 6.20 12.91
C PHE A 61 10.44 5.81 14.35
N PRO A 62 11.08 4.79 14.95
CA PRO A 62 10.60 4.22 16.23
C PRO A 62 10.68 5.20 17.39
N GLU A 63 11.49 6.25 17.29
CA GLU A 63 11.65 7.28 18.31
C GLU A 63 10.85 8.55 18.01
N ALA A 64 10.04 8.56 16.95
CA ALA A 64 9.20 9.71 16.62
C ALA A 64 8.16 9.94 17.72
N LYS A 65 8.12 11.18 18.23
CA LYS A 65 7.24 11.56 19.34
C LYS A 65 5.84 11.97 18.91
N THR A 66 5.68 12.32 17.65
CA THR A 66 4.39 12.75 17.09
C THR A 66 3.73 11.58 16.39
N PRO A 67 2.60 11.08 16.90
CA PRO A 67 1.85 10.04 16.19
C PRO A 67 1.43 10.58 14.83
N ILE A 68 1.61 9.75 13.81
CA ILE A 68 1.05 10.03 12.49
C ILE A 68 -0.44 9.75 12.59
N PRO A 69 -1.31 10.75 12.42
CA PRO A 69 -2.74 10.51 12.51
C PRO A 69 -3.16 9.52 11.42
N PRO A 70 -4.07 8.58 11.74
CA PRO A 70 -4.64 7.71 10.72
C PRO A 70 -5.29 8.58 9.64
N ARG A 71 -5.16 8.15 8.39
CA ARG A 71 -5.85 8.83 7.30
C ARG A 71 -7.35 8.77 7.54
N SER A 72 -7.99 9.92 7.54
CA SER A 72 -9.43 9.97 7.56
C SER A 72 -9.98 9.44 6.24
N ALA A 73 -11.23 8.95 6.26
CA ALA A 73 -11.94 8.58 5.04
C ALA A 73 -12.29 9.77 4.15
N GLU A 74 -12.01 10.98 4.61
CA GLU A 74 -12.29 12.21 3.89
C GLU A 74 -11.32 12.42 2.73
N THR A 75 -11.82 12.97 1.66
CA THR A 75 -11.02 13.36 0.49
C THR A 75 -10.04 14.45 0.89
N ARG A 76 -8.76 14.22 0.62
CA ARG A 76 -7.69 15.21 0.83
C ARG A 76 -7.13 15.67 -0.49
N LEU A 77 -6.70 16.91 -0.55
CA LEU A 77 -5.92 17.39 -1.69
C LEU A 77 -4.54 16.75 -1.68
N GLY A 78 -4.01 16.43 -2.85
CA GLY A 78 -2.71 15.78 -3.03
C GLY A 78 -2.84 14.30 -3.38
N TRP A 79 -1.82 13.52 -3.03
CA TRP A 79 -1.79 12.07 -3.31
C TRP A 79 -2.90 11.34 -2.58
N GLN A 80 -3.72 10.59 -3.34
CA GLN A 80 -4.91 9.93 -2.81
C GLN A 80 -4.64 8.51 -2.33
N CYS A 81 -4.08 7.67 -3.19
CA CYS A 81 -3.91 6.25 -2.87
C CYS A 81 -2.85 5.59 -3.75
N LEU A 82 -2.45 4.39 -3.34
CA LEU A 82 -1.78 3.43 -4.19
C LEU A 82 -2.86 2.67 -4.98
N ALA A 83 -2.66 2.49 -6.29
CA ALA A 83 -3.56 1.68 -7.11
C ALA A 83 -2.81 0.44 -7.62
N LEU A 84 -3.42 -0.73 -7.45
CA LEU A 84 -2.90 -2.02 -7.89
C LEU A 84 -3.77 -2.57 -9.02
N GLU A 85 -3.15 -3.03 -10.09
CA GLU A 85 -3.84 -3.73 -11.16
C GLU A 85 -4.09 -5.18 -10.78
N VAL A 86 -5.29 -5.67 -11.00
CA VAL A 86 -5.68 -7.06 -10.81
C VAL A 86 -6.15 -7.66 -12.14
N GLU A 87 -5.92 -8.95 -12.32
CA GLU A 87 -6.37 -9.65 -13.53
C GLU A 87 -7.90 -9.79 -13.58
N ASP A 88 -8.50 -10.15 -12.44
CA ASP A 88 -9.95 -10.29 -12.29
C ASP A 88 -10.37 -9.71 -10.94
N MET A 89 -11.33 -8.79 -10.98
CA MET A 89 -11.79 -8.08 -9.79
C MET A 89 -12.53 -8.99 -8.81
N ASP A 90 -13.40 -9.84 -9.32
CA ASP A 90 -14.21 -10.71 -8.45
C ASP A 90 -13.33 -11.77 -7.77
N ASP A 91 -12.37 -12.33 -8.51
CA ASP A 91 -11.41 -13.27 -7.94
C ASP A 91 -10.49 -12.62 -6.92
N ALA A 92 -10.00 -11.41 -7.20
CA ALA A 92 -9.16 -10.66 -6.27
C ALA A 92 -9.90 -10.37 -4.95
N LEU A 93 -11.14 -9.88 -5.04
CA LEU A 93 -11.95 -9.58 -3.85
C LEU A 93 -12.32 -10.84 -3.08
N ARG A 94 -12.59 -11.94 -3.77
CA ARG A 94 -12.88 -13.24 -3.12
C ARG A 94 -11.65 -13.76 -2.37
N ALA A 95 -10.47 -13.70 -2.98
CA ALA A 95 -9.22 -14.10 -2.35
C ALA A 95 -8.89 -13.25 -1.12
N LEU A 96 -9.08 -11.94 -1.21
CA LEU A 96 -8.88 -11.01 -0.10
C LEU A 96 -9.86 -11.27 1.04
N LYS A 97 -11.13 -11.48 0.73
CA LYS A 97 -12.16 -11.80 1.73
C LYS A 97 -11.85 -13.08 2.49
N ALA A 98 -11.35 -14.11 1.80
CA ALA A 98 -10.91 -15.35 2.44
C ALA A 98 -9.78 -15.14 3.45
N LYS A 99 -9.01 -14.07 3.29
CA LYS A 99 -7.92 -13.67 4.20
C LYS A 99 -8.34 -12.60 5.21
N GLY A 100 -9.63 -12.26 5.26
CA GLY A 100 -10.17 -11.28 6.21
C GLY A 100 -10.11 -9.84 5.75
N VAL A 101 -9.83 -9.57 4.48
CA VAL A 101 -9.81 -8.21 3.91
C VAL A 101 -11.06 -7.99 3.09
N GLU A 102 -11.90 -7.04 3.50
CA GLU A 102 -13.11 -6.68 2.78
C GLU A 102 -12.95 -5.39 1.99
N ALA A 103 -13.74 -5.26 0.93
CA ALA A 103 -13.78 -4.01 0.18
C ALA A 103 -14.36 -2.90 1.06
N ALA A 104 -13.64 -1.79 1.16
CA ALA A 104 -14.14 -0.57 1.78
C ALA A 104 -15.14 0.13 0.87
N TRP A 105 -15.00 -0.08 -0.44
CA TRP A 105 -15.86 0.47 -1.47
C TRP A 105 -15.80 -0.37 -2.73
N GLY A 106 -16.94 -0.47 -3.44
CA GLY A 106 -17.06 -1.21 -4.68
C GLY A 106 -17.30 -2.72 -4.48
N PRO A 107 -17.20 -3.52 -5.54
CA PRO A 107 -16.69 -3.16 -6.86
C PRO A 107 -17.67 -2.32 -7.68
N MET A 108 -17.14 -1.37 -8.43
CA MET A 108 -17.86 -0.65 -9.45
C MET A 108 -17.37 -1.13 -10.83
N LYS A 109 -18.30 -1.58 -11.66
CA LYS A 109 -18.00 -2.08 -13.00
C LYS A 109 -18.47 -1.09 -14.05
N ARG A 110 -17.57 -0.69 -14.93
CA ARG A 110 -17.82 0.16 -16.09
C ARG A 110 -17.63 -0.68 -17.36
N SER A 111 -17.79 -0.05 -18.52
CA SER A 111 -17.62 -0.73 -19.81
C SER A 111 -16.18 -1.18 -20.10
N ASP A 112 -15.21 -0.45 -19.58
CA ASP A 112 -13.78 -0.63 -19.90
C ASP A 112 -12.92 -1.02 -18.69
N TYR A 113 -13.45 -0.89 -17.47
CA TYR A 113 -12.73 -1.27 -16.25
C TYR A 113 -13.66 -1.60 -15.08
N ALA A 114 -13.11 -2.27 -14.09
CA ALA A 114 -13.69 -2.38 -12.75
C ALA A 114 -12.72 -1.79 -11.71
N ARG A 115 -13.27 -1.24 -10.64
CA ARG A 115 -12.48 -0.74 -9.53
C ARG A 115 -13.14 -1.03 -8.19
N ALA A 116 -12.31 -1.19 -7.17
CA ALA A 116 -12.73 -1.30 -5.78
C ALA A 116 -11.67 -0.64 -4.91
N GLU A 117 -11.96 -0.45 -3.65
CA GLU A 117 -11.03 0.07 -2.69
C GLU A 117 -10.98 -0.84 -1.46
N ILE A 118 -9.78 -1.09 -0.98
CA ILE A 118 -9.51 -1.75 0.30
C ILE A 118 -8.69 -0.79 1.18
N ARG A 119 -8.51 -1.16 2.44
CA ARG A 119 -7.68 -0.41 3.38
C ARG A 119 -6.55 -1.29 3.87
N ASP A 120 -5.36 -0.70 4.02
CA ASP A 120 -4.28 -1.35 4.74
C ASP A 120 -4.52 -1.26 6.27
N PRO A 121 -3.70 -1.90 7.11
CA PRO A 121 -3.90 -1.90 8.56
C PRO A 121 -3.88 -0.52 9.22
N ASP A 122 -3.25 0.47 8.59
CA ASP A 122 -3.21 1.85 9.07
C ASP A 122 -4.35 2.72 8.50
N GLY A 123 -5.26 2.12 7.72
CA GLY A 123 -6.37 2.81 7.10
C GLY A 123 -6.04 3.52 5.79
N ASN A 124 -4.85 3.28 5.22
CA ASN A 124 -4.50 3.87 3.93
C ASN A 124 -5.34 3.25 2.82
N PRO A 125 -5.94 4.07 1.94
CA PRO A 125 -6.71 3.55 0.82
C PRO A 125 -5.79 2.90 -0.23
N ILE A 126 -6.23 1.76 -0.75
CA ILE A 126 -5.61 1.06 -1.88
C ILE A 126 -6.70 0.79 -2.90
N GLU A 127 -6.56 1.36 -4.09
CA GLU A 127 -7.46 1.06 -5.19
C GLU A 127 -7.05 -0.24 -5.84
N LEU A 128 -8.03 -1.08 -6.18
CA LEU A 128 -7.86 -2.21 -7.08
C LEU A 128 -8.46 -1.85 -8.43
N ARG A 129 -7.73 -2.13 -9.53
CA ARG A 129 -8.15 -1.80 -10.87
C ARG A 129 -8.02 -3.02 -11.78
N GLN A 130 -9.11 -3.39 -12.44
CA GLN A 130 -9.10 -4.34 -13.55
C GLN A 130 -9.40 -3.60 -14.83
N TRP A 131 -8.55 -3.76 -15.84
CA TRP A 131 -8.81 -3.25 -17.18
C TRP A 131 -9.35 -4.37 -18.06
N TYR A 132 -10.51 -4.15 -18.67
CA TYR A 132 -11.07 -5.09 -19.63
C TYR A 132 -10.42 -4.92 -21.02
N ARG A 133 -10.03 -3.69 -21.32
CA ARG A 133 -9.34 -3.32 -22.57
C ARG A 133 -8.31 -2.25 -22.25
N ARG A 134 -7.11 -2.48 -22.72
CA ARG A 134 -6.04 -1.53 -22.52
C ARG A 134 -5.10 -1.51 -23.73
#